data_9de0b5284e1d17256fc203c2caa62e8d
#
_entry.id   9de0b5284e1d17256fc203c2caa62e8d
#
_cell.length_a   1.000
_cell.length_b   1.000
_cell.length_c   1.000
_cell.angle_alpha   90.00
_cell.angle_beta   90.00
_cell.angle_gamma   90.00
#
_symmetry.space_group_name_H-M   'P 1'
#
loop_
_entity.id
_entity.type
_entity.pdbx_description
1 polymer ?
#
loop_
_entity_poly.entity_id
_entity_poly.type
_entity_poly.pdbx_seq_one_letter_code
_entity_poly.pdbx_strand_id
1 'polypeptide(L)'
;MSAAADPKLLVVRGLRKRFGAVTALRNVGFSVERGEVTALLGDNGAGKSTTIKAIAGVAPIDEGEILLEGHPVTIRHPSDATALGIQTVYQDLALCDNLGICANLYLGRELVSRPTPFGPRVLRDVEMEAEARRVLKTLRINLPALDTPVASLSGGQRQAVAIARAVLWDSKLVIMDEPTAALGVAQTAEVLRLVRDLAGQGYGVILITHNMQNVFQVADTIAVLRLGETVLEARRADLTPDRVVGAITGTLAIGAAA
;
A
#
# COMPACT_ATOMS: atom_id res chain seq x y z
N MET A 1 -7.56 -4.28 33.37
CA MET A 1 -6.20 -4.09 32.84
C MET A 1 -6.33 -4.05 31.34
N SER A 2 -6.29 -2.84 30.78
CA SER A 2 -6.32 -2.67 29.30
C SER A 2 -4.99 -3.20 28.76
N ALA A 3 -5.03 -4.27 27.98
CA ALA A 3 -3.87 -4.68 27.20
C ALA A 3 -3.47 -3.49 26.33
N ALA A 4 -2.25 -2.98 26.49
CA ALA A 4 -1.71 -2.00 25.59
C ALA A 4 -1.83 -2.60 24.17
N ALA A 5 -2.55 -1.91 23.29
CA ALA A 5 -2.71 -2.37 21.91
C ALA A 5 -1.29 -2.56 21.34
N ASP A 6 -1.01 -3.75 20.79
CA ASP A 6 0.23 -4.02 20.10
C ASP A 6 0.37 -2.93 19.00
N PRO A 7 1.43 -2.10 19.01
CA PRO A 7 1.60 -1.06 18.00
C PRO A 7 1.69 -1.63 16.58
N LYS A 8 1.98 -2.93 16.43
CA LYS A 8 2.09 -3.62 15.16
C LYS A 8 0.73 -3.87 14.54
N LEU A 9 0.48 -3.18 13.41
CA LEU A 9 -0.71 -3.39 12.60
C LEU A 9 -0.63 -4.69 11.81
N LEU A 10 0.50 -4.89 11.12
CA LEU A 10 0.77 -6.10 10.33
C LEU A 10 2.09 -6.71 10.78
N VAL A 11 2.10 -8.03 10.94
CA VAL A 11 3.33 -8.81 11.12
C VAL A 11 3.34 -9.95 10.12
N VAL A 12 4.40 -10.01 9.35
CA VAL A 12 4.67 -11.06 8.37
C VAL A 12 5.80 -11.92 8.92
N ARG A 13 5.62 -13.25 8.97
CA ARG A 13 6.62 -14.17 9.52
C ARG A 13 6.85 -15.35 8.61
N GLY A 14 8.09 -15.52 8.18
CA GLY A 14 8.56 -16.71 7.50
C GLY A 14 7.82 -17.04 6.20
N LEU A 15 7.36 -16.04 5.45
CA LEU A 15 6.61 -16.30 4.22
C LEU A 15 7.48 -17.05 3.22
N ARG A 16 6.91 -18.14 2.69
CA ARG A 16 7.47 -18.91 1.59
C ARG A 16 6.50 -18.99 0.43
N LYS A 17 7.05 -18.91 -0.78
CA LYS A 17 6.26 -19.03 -2.01
C LYS A 17 7.09 -19.61 -3.14
N ARG A 18 6.51 -20.62 -3.80
CA ARG A 18 7.09 -21.24 -4.99
C ARG A 18 6.14 -21.11 -6.18
N PHE A 19 6.70 -20.94 -7.33
CA PHE A 19 6.01 -21.01 -8.62
C PHE A 19 6.70 -22.07 -9.49
N GLY A 20 6.16 -23.27 -9.50
CA GLY A 20 6.81 -24.41 -10.12
C GLY A 20 8.21 -24.68 -9.54
N ALA A 21 9.25 -24.60 -10.34
CA ALA A 21 10.64 -24.78 -9.92
C ALA A 21 11.26 -23.53 -9.25
N VAL A 22 10.63 -22.36 -9.36
CA VAL A 22 11.18 -21.09 -8.86
C VAL A 22 10.70 -20.85 -7.44
N THR A 23 11.61 -20.69 -6.49
CA THR A 23 11.32 -20.23 -5.13
C THR A 23 11.42 -18.71 -5.10
N ALA A 24 10.26 -18.04 -5.07
CA ALA A 24 10.18 -16.58 -5.07
C ALA A 24 10.34 -15.97 -3.68
N LEU A 25 9.80 -16.64 -2.65
CA LEU A 25 10.01 -16.28 -1.24
C LEU A 25 10.56 -17.50 -0.50
N ARG A 26 11.61 -17.29 0.29
CA ARG A 26 12.29 -18.34 1.08
C ARG A 26 12.05 -18.17 2.58
N ASN A 27 12.12 -16.93 3.05
CA ASN A 27 11.92 -16.58 4.46
C ASN A 27 11.72 -15.07 4.58
N VAL A 28 10.54 -14.58 4.22
CA VAL A 28 10.24 -13.15 4.32
C VAL A 28 9.50 -12.88 5.61
N GLY A 29 10.03 -11.91 6.39
CA GLY A 29 9.41 -11.42 7.61
C GLY A 29 9.67 -9.93 7.80
N PHE A 30 8.66 -9.17 8.15
CA PHE A 30 8.74 -7.77 8.53
C PHE A 30 7.46 -7.33 9.24
N SER A 31 7.49 -6.13 9.81
CA SER A 31 6.34 -5.57 10.50
C SER A 31 5.98 -4.17 10.00
N VAL A 32 4.71 -3.79 10.19
CA VAL A 32 4.19 -2.45 9.93
C VAL A 32 3.46 -1.99 11.17
N GLU A 33 3.78 -0.82 11.66
CA GLU A 33 3.10 -0.20 12.80
C GLU A 33 1.96 0.73 12.32
N ARG A 34 0.99 0.96 13.20
CA ARG A 34 -0.06 1.94 12.92
C ARG A 34 0.55 3.35 12.86
N GLY A 35 0.13 4.10 11.86
CA GLY A 35 0.59 5.47 11.71
C GLY A 35 2.02 5.60 11.21
N GLU A 36 2.60 4.52 10.70
CA GLU A 36 3.97 4.50 10.20
C GLU A 36 4.07 4.08 8.75
N VAL A 37 5.15 4.52 8.12
CA VAL A 37 5.55 4.13 6.77
C VAL A 37 6.68 3.12 6.86
N THR A 38 6.42 1.88 6.47
CA THR A 38 7.44 0.84 6.29
C THR A 38 7.83 0.77 4.81
N ALA A 39 9.07 1.12 4.48
CA ALA A 39 9.60 0.96 3.13
C ALA A 39 10.08 -0.48 2.91
N LEU A 40 9.62 -1.12 1.83
CA LEU A 40 10.06 -2.45 1.42
C LEU A 40 10.97 -2.33 0.20
N LEU A 41 12.26 -2.56 0.41
CA LEU A 41 13.32 -2.39 -0.57
C LEU A 41 13.92 -3.72 -1.02
N GLY A 42 14.71 -3.67 -2.08
CA GLY A 42 15.44 -4.83 -2.62
C GLY A 42 15.61 -4.70 -4.12
N ASP A 43 16.48 -5.50 -4.68
CA ASP A 43 16.74 -5.55 -6.13
C ASP A 43 15.57 -6.19 -6.90
N ASN A 44 15.64 -6.15 -8.23
CA ASN A 44 14.73 -6.88 -9.08
C ASN A 44 14.85 -8.40 -8.82
N GLY A 45 13.70 -9.07 -8.67
CA GLY A 45 13.69 -10.48 -8.27
C GLY A 45 13.91 -10.76 -6.78
N ALA A 46 14.08 -9.74 -5.92
CA ALA A 46 14.24 -9.93 -4.48
C ALA A 46 13.01 -10.52 -3.76
N GLY A 47 11.84 -10.53 -4.41
CA GLY A 47 10.59 -11.06 -3.85
C GLY A 47 9.56 -9.99 -3.45
N LYS A 48 9.85 -8.68 -3.62
CA LYS A 48 8.95 -7.57 -3.22
C LYS A 48 7.53 -7.73 -3.77
N SER A 49 7.40 -7.81 -5.10
CA SER A 49 6.07 -7.93 -5.74
C SER A 49 5.35 -9.22 -5.36
N THR A 50 6.07 -10.32 -5.13
CA THR A 50 5.48 -11.57 -4.65
C THR A 50 4.97 -11.43 -3.23
N THR A 51 5.72 -10.76 -2.34
CA THR A 51 5.30 -10.46 -0.97
C THR A 51 4.02 -9.61 -0.97
N ILE A 52 3.97 -8.57 -1.78
CA ILE A 52 2.76 -7.73 -1.89
C ILE A 52 1.58 -8.52 -2.44
N LYS A 53 1.79 -9.31 -3.49
CA LYS A 53 0.73 -10.18 -4.03
C LYS A 53 0.20 -11.18 -3.00
N ALA A 54 1.07 -11.66 -2.09
CA ALA A 54 0.65 -12.53 -1.00
C ALA A 54 -0.23 -11.77 0.01
N ILE A 55 0.17 -10.59 0.46
CA ILE A 55 -0.60 -9.77 1.41
C ILE A 55 -1.90 -9.24 0.76
N ALA A 56 -1.89 -8.95 -0.54
CA ALA A 56 -3.05 -8.51 -1.30
C ALA A 56 -4.01 -9.65 -1.73
N GLY A 57 -3.68 -10.91 -1.43
CA GLY A 57 -4.53 -12.07 -1.78
C GLY A 57 -4.51 -12.47 -3.25
N VAL A 58 -3.55 -11.96 -4.03
CA VAL A 58 -3.39 -12.31 -5.45
C VAL A 58 -2.62 -13.61 -5.64
N ALA A 59 -1.69 -13.91 -4.73
CA ALA A 59 -0.87 -15.12 -4.75
C ALA A 59 -0.76 -15.69 -3.33
N PRO A 60 -1.60 -16.65 -2.93
CA PRO A 60 -1.55 -17.24 -1.60
C PRO A 60 -0.17 -17.79 -1.25
N ILE A 61 0.23 -17.64 0.00
CA ILE A 61 1.49 -18.18 0.53
C ILE A 61 1.42 -19.71 0.62
N ASP A 62 2.59 -20.36 0.57
CA ASP A 62 2.68 -21.79 0.76
C ASP A 62 2.98 -22.15 2.23
N GLU A 63 3.82 -21.34 2.91
CA GLU A 63 4.16 -21.47 4.33
C GLU A 63 4.38 -20.09 4.96
N GLY A 64 4.37 -20.04 6.30
CA GLY A 64 4.49 -18.83 7.08
C GLY A 64 3.16 -18.32 7.59
N GLU A 65 3.17 -17.15 8.23
CA GLU A 65 1.96 -16.56 8.79
C GLU A 65 1.91 -15.04 8.56
N ILE A 66 0.70 -14.54 8.48
CA ILE A 66 0.38 -13.11 8.46
C ILE A 66 -0.51 -12.84 9.66
N LEU A 67 -0.09 -11.90 10.52
CA LEU A 67 -0.92 -11.43 11.62
C LEU A 67 -1.35 -9.98 11.31
N LEU A 68 -2.63 -9.70 11.52
CA LEU A 68 -3.20 -8.36 11.46
C LEU A 68 -3.76 -8.03 12.85
N GLU A 69 -3.32 -6.90 13.43
CA GLU A 69 -3.71 -6.49 14.79
C GLU A 69 -3.48 -7.60 15.84
N GLY A 70 -2.38 -8.34 15.70
CA GLY A 70 -2.02 -9.45 16.59
C GLY A 70 -2.75 -10.77 16.32
N HIS A 71 -3.70 -10.82 15.39
CA HIS A 71 -4.47 -12.03 15.07
C HIS A 71 -4.00 -12.66 13.77
N PRO A 72 -3.78 -13.98 13.72
CA PRO A 72 -3.45 -14.68 12.48
C PRO A 72 -4.62 -14.58 11.48
N VAL A 73 -4.28 -14.21 10.25
CA VAL A 73 -5.27 -14.07 9.17
C VAL A 73 -4.90 -14.95 7.98
N THR A 74 -5.92 -15.44 7.29
CA THR A 74 -5.74 -16.21 6.05
C THR A 74 -6.22 -15.37 4.88
N ILE A 75 -5.32 -15.09 3.94
CA ILE A 75 -5.59 -14.27 2.76
C ILE A 75 -5.40 -15.15 1.53
N ARG A 76 -6.49 -15.54 0.87
CA ARG A 76 -6.49 -16.39 -0.32
C ARG A 76 -6.92 -15.65 -1.58
N HIS A 77 -7.77 -14.64 -1.41
CA HIS A 77 -8.35 -13.84 -2.49
C HIS A 77 -8.23 -12.35 -2.19
N PRO A 78 -8.23 -11.47 -3.19
CA PRO A 78 -8.22 -10.01 -2.97
C PRO A 78 -9.41 -9.52 -2.13
N SER A 79 -10.55 -10.21 -2.17
CA SER A 79 -11.70 -9.92 -1.31
C SER A 79 -11.39 -10.09 0.18
N ASP A 80 -10.53 -11.06 0.54
CA ASP A 80 -10.14 -11.30 1.93
C ASP A 80 -9.29 -10.13 2.44
N ALA A 81 -8.28 -9.71 1.64
CA ALA A 81 -7.45 -8.55 1.95
C ALA A 81 -8.31 -7.29 2.14
N THR A 82 -9.25 -7.07 1.22
CA THR A 82 -10.20 -5.95 1.30
C THR A 82 -11.05 -5.99 2.57
N ALA A 83 -11.60 -7.15 2.92
CA ALA A 83 -12.42 -7.33 4.14
C ALA A 83 -11.62 -7.08 5.42
N LEU A 84 -10.30 -7.30 5.39
CA LEU A 84 -9.37 -7.02 6.47
C LEU A 84 -8.92 -5.54 6.52
N GLY A 85 -9.35 -4.70 5.57
CA GLY A 85 -8.93 -3.31 5.47
C GLY A 85 -7.53 -3.14 4.85
N ILE A 86 -7.06 -4.10 4.05
CA ILE A 86 -5.81 -4.03 3.29
C ILE A 86 -6.13 -3.59 1.86
N GLN A 87 -5.58 -2.46 1.44
CA GLN A 87 -5.76 -1.94 0.09
C GLN A 87 -4.41 -1.76 -0.60
N THR A 88 -4.38 -2.00 -1.91
CA THR A 88 -3.15 -1.87 -2.71
C THR A 88 -3.35 -0.88 -3.84
N VAL A 89 -2.44 0.09 -3.91
CA VAL A 89 -2.26 1.00 -5.04
C VAL A 89 -1.10 0.45 -5.86
N TYR A 90 -1.42 -0.15 -7.00
CA TYR A 90 -0.44 -0.69 -7.91
C TYR A 90 0.18 0.42 -8.78
N GLN A 91 1.33 0.13 -9.37
CA GLN A 91 2.02 1.01 -10.31
C GLN A 91 1.12 1.37 -11.51
N ASP A 92 0.37 0.40 -12.04
CA ASP A 92 -0.77 0.66 -12.92
C ASP A 92 -1.97 1.00 -12.04
N LEU A 93 -2.33 2.27 -11.97
CA LEU A 93 -3.33 2.81 -11.04
C LEU A 93 -4.72 2.19 -11.19
N ALA A 94 -4.94 1.41 -12.25
CA ALA A 94 -6.22 0.78 -12.60
C ALA A 94 -7.38 1.81 -12.55
N LEU A 95 -7.17 2.98 -13.17
CA LEU A 95 -8.16 4.02 -13.35
C LEU A 95 -8.77 3.94 -14.76
N CYS A 96 -10.05 4.22 -14.85
CA CYS A 96 -10.75 4.33 -16.14
C CYS A 96 -10.65 5.76 -16.64
N ASP A 97 -9.86 5.98 -17.67
CA ASP A 97 -9.53 7.31 -18.22
C ASP A 97 -10.74 8.12 -18.68
N ASN A 98 -11.76 7.45 -19.21
CA ASN A 98 -12.99 8.05 -19.72
C ASN A 98 -14.06 8.34 -18.66
N LEU A 99 -13.83 7.91 -17.42
CA LEU A 99 -14.74 8.16 -16.30
C LEU A 99 -14.26 9.32 -15.45
N GLY A 100 -15.22 10.01 -14.81
CA GLY A 100 -14.95 11.07 -13.85
C GLY A 100 -14.27 10.56 -12.57
N ILE A 101 -13.74 11.49 -11.79
CA ILE A 101 -13.06 11.21 -10.53
C ILE A 101 -13.98 10.43 -9.58
N CYS A 102 -15.22 10.88 -9.36
CA CYS A 102 -16.17 10.20 -8.47
C CYS A 102 -16.43 8.77 -8.91
N ALA A 103 -16.69 8.55 -10.20
CA ALA A 103 -16.92 7.21 -10.75
C ALA A 103 -15.71 6.29 -10.57
N ASN A 104 -14.49 6.81 -10.71
CA ASN A 104 -13.26 6.04 -10.44
C ASN A 104 -13.07 5.68 -8.97
N LEU A 105 -13.46 6.56 -8.05
CA LEU A 105 -13.38 6.29 -6.60
C LEU A 105 -14.31 5.15 -6.19
N TYR A 106 -15.48 5.03 -6.83
CA TYR A 106 -16.50 4.04 -6.51
C TYR A 106 -16.54 2.83 -7.45
N LEU A 107 -15.65 2.76 -8.43
CA LEU A 107 -15.66 1.72 -9.45
C LEU A 107 -15.71 0.31 -8.86
N GLY A 108 -16.78 -0.44 -9.17
CA GLY A 108 -17.05 -1.78 -8.67
C GLY A 108 -17.61 -1.84 -7.23
N ARG A 109 -17.89 -0.67 -6.62
CA ARG A 109 -18.47 -0.54 -5.27
C ARG A 109 -19.46 0.63 -5.22
N GLU A 110 -20.17 0.84 -6.31
CA GLU A 110 -21.12 1.94 -6.45
C GLU A 110 -22.23 1.83 -5.41
N LEU A 111 -22.58 2.96 -4.79
CA LEU A 111 -23.73 3.03 -3.91
C LEU A 111 -25.00 3.01 -4.75
N VAL A 112 -25.86 2.03 -4.52
CA VAL A 112 -27.13 1.87 -5.24
C VAL A 112 -28.32 1.95 -4.30
N SER A 113 -29.45 2.41 -4.80
CA SER A 113 -30.72 2.42 -4.07
C SER A 113 -31.13 0.97 -3.73
N ARG A 114 -31.91 0.81 -2.65
CA ARG A 114 -32.54 -0.49 -2.36
C ARG A 114 -33.41 -0.90 -3.54
N PRO A 115 -33.38 -2.18 -3.96
CA PRO A 115 -34.27 -2.64 -5.01
C PRO A 115 -35.72 -2.43 -4.56
N THR A 116 -36.52 -1.80 -5.42
CA THR A 116 -37.97 -1.75 -5.23
C THR A 116 -38.60 -2.82 -6.08
N PRO A 117 -39.78 -3.34 -5.73
CA PRO A 117 -40.47 -4.38 -6.53
C PRO A 117 -40.75 -3.95 -7.98
N PHE A 118 -40.72 -2.63 -8.26
CA PHE A 118 -41.17 -2.06 -9.53
C PHE A 118 -40.14 -1.15 -10.20
N GLY A 119 -38.87 -1.06 -9.71
CA GLY A 119 -37.91 -0.13 -10.27
C GLY A 119 -36.47 -0.64 -10.35
N PRO A 120 -35.69 -0.13 -11.32
CA PRO A 120 -34.28 -0.45 -11.43
C PRO A 120 -33.49 0.09 -10.22
N ARG A 121 -32.34 -0.49 -9.94
CA ARG A 121 -31.36 0.09 -9.01
C ARG A 121 -30.81 1.37 -9.62
N VAL A 122 -30.84 2.46 -8.85
CA VAL A 122 -30.35 3.76 -9.26
C VAL A 122 -29.09 4.09 -8.43
N LEU A 123 -28.10 4.69 -9.06
CA LEU A 123 -26.90 5.18 -8.37
C LEU A 123 -27.27 6.30 -7.39
N ARG A 124 -26.61 6.30 -6.24
CA ARG A 124 -26.74 7.34 -5.20
C ARG A 124 -25.65 8.40 -5.40
N ASP A 125 -25.64 9.05 -6.55
CA ASP A 125 -24.58 9.95 -6.98
C ASP A 125 -24.29 11.07 -5.97
N VAL A 126 -25.33 11.69 -5.41
CA VAL A 126 -25.19 12.78 -4.43
C VAL A 126 -24.43 12.31 -3.18
N GLU A 127 -24.70 11.10 -2.72
CA GLU A 127 -24.03 10.56 -1.54
C GLU A 127 -22.59 10.13 -1.84
N MET A 128 -22.36 9.54 -3.01
CA MET A 128 -21.02 9.20 -3.48
C MET A 128 -20.16 10.46 -3.62
N GLU A 129 -20.70 11.52 -4.19
CA GLU A 129 -19.97 12.79 -4.31
C GLU A 129 -19.68 13.44 -2.95
N ALA A 130 -20.65 13.43 -2.04
CA ALA A 130 -20.47 14.01 -0.71
C ALA A 130 -19.34 13.32 0.06
N GLU A 131 -19.33 12.00 0.03
CA GLU A 131 -18.30 11.18 0.70
C GLU A 131 -16.95 11.32 0.00
N ALA A 132 -16.90 11.32 -1.36
CA ALA A 132 -15.69 11.57 -2.11
C ALA A 132 -15.06 12.92 -1.74
N ARG A 133 -15.87 14.00 -1.65
CA ARG A 133 -15.39 15.32 -1.22
C ARG A 133 -14.86 15.30 0.21
N ARG A 134 -15.50 14.54 1.11
CA ARG A 134 -15.05 14.39 2.50
C ARG A 134 -13.67 13.75 2.56
N VAL A 135 -13.46 12.62 1.86
CA VAL A 135 -12.18 11.91 1.83
C VAL A 135 -11.08 12.78 1.22
N LEU A 136 -11.32 13.39 0.06
CA LEU A 136 -10.36 14.27 -0.60
C LEU A 136 -9.95 15.44 0.30
N LYS A 137 -10.90 16.03 1.01
CA LYS A 137 -10.63 17.11 1.98
C LYS A 137 -9.78 16.61 3.16
N THR A 138 -10.09 15.45 3.71
CA THR A 138 -9.34 14.84 4.82
C THR A 138 -7.89 14.57 4.40
N LEU A 139 -7.67 14.09 3.18
CA LEU A 139 -6.35 13.86 2.61
C LEU A 139 -5.67 15.13 2.07
N ARG A 140 -6.33 16.29 2.15
CA ARG A 140 -5.83 17.56 1.59
C ARG A 140 -5.46 17.46 0.10
N ILE A 141 -6.21 16.64 -0.64
CA ILE A 141 -6.04 16.47 -2.08
C ILE A 141 -6.87 17.54 -2.79
N ASN A 142 -6.20 18.32 -3.63
CA ASN A 142 -6.86 19.32 -4.48
C ASN A 142 -7.01 18.77 -5.89
N LEU A 143 -8.25 18.51 -6.28
CA LEU A 143 -8.63 18.03 -7.61
C LEU A 143 -9.66 18.97 -8.23
N PRO A 144 -9.81 18.97 -9.57
CA PRO A 144 -10.89 19.66 -10.24
C PRO A 144 -12.27 19.08 -9.85
N ALA A 145 -13.31 19.47 -10.58
CA ALA A 145 -14.66 18.95 -10.34
C ALA A 145 -14.71 17.42 -10.43
N LEU A 146 -15.55 16.77 -9.59
CA LEU A 146 -15.56 15.30 -9.44
C LEU A 146 -16.05 14.55 -10.69
N ASP A 147 -16.69 15.22 -11.62
CA ASP A 147 -17.10 14.73 -12.93
C ASP A 147 -15.99 14.82 -13.98
N THR A 148 -14.87 15.52 -13.67
CA THR A 148 -13.73 15.66 -14.58
C THR A 148 -13.17 14.29 -14.96
N PRO A 149 -13.06 13.96 -16.27
CA PRO A 149 -12.45 12.70 -16.71
C PRO A 149 -11.01 12.56 -16.24
N VAL A 150 -10.65 11.37 -15.75
CA VAL A 150 -9.31 11.09 -15.24
C VAL A 150 -8.22 11.25 -16.31
N ALA A 151 -8.58 11.09 -17.61
CA ALA A 151 -7.67 11.35 -18.73
C ALA A 151 -7.08 12.77 -18.73
N SER A 152 -7.80 13.77 -18.21
CA SER A 152 -7.37 15.17 -18.17
C SER A 152 -6.50 15.53 -16.96
N LEU A 153 -6.32 14.60 -16.02
CA LEU A 153 -5.55 14.81 -14.80
C LEU A 153 -4.05 14.65 -15.04
N SER A 154 -3.26 15.41 -14.29
CA SER A 154 -1.81 15.18 -14.22
C SER A 154 -1.48 13.82 -13.58
N GLY A 155 -0.27 13.29 -13.80
CA GLY A 155 0.18 12.03 -13.19
C GLY A 155 0.05 12.02 -11.66
N GLY A 156 0.43 13.11 -10.98
CA GLY A 156 0.29 13.25 -9.53
C GLY A 156 -1.18 13.28 -9.09
N GLN A 157 -2.06 13.93 -9.85
CA GLN A 157 -3.50 13.93 -9.57
C GLN A 157 -4.12 12.55 -9.77
N ARG A 158 -3.73 11.81 -10.82
CA ARG A 158 -4.15 10.41 -11.01
C ARG A 158 -3.71 9.55 -9.84
N GLN A 159 -2.47 9.70 -9.39
CA GLN A 159 -1.95 9.01 -8.21
C GLN A 159 -2.77 9.33 -6.96
N ALA A 160 -3.11 10.61 -6.75
CA ALA A 160 -3.93 11.05 -5.64
C ALA A 160 -5.35 10.45 -5.67
N VAL A 161 -5.97 10.31 -6.86
CA VAL A 161 -7.27 9.62 -7.02
C VAL A 161 -7.14 8.14 -6.64
N ALA A 162 -6.09 7.44 -7.09
CA ALA A 162 -5.88 6.03 -6.75
C ALA A 162 -5.67 5.82 -5.25
N ILE A 163 -4.92 6.72 -4.59
CA ILE A 163 -4.72 6.69 -3.14
C ILE A 163 -6.04 6.99 -2.40
N ALA A 164 -6.80 8.01 -2.84
CA ALA A 164 -8.09 8.34 -2.25
C ALA A 164 -9.08 7.18 -2.36
N ARG A 165 -9.08 6.45 -3.50
CA ARG A 165 -9.87 5.23 -3.70
C ARG A 165 -9.50 4.16 -2.69
N ALA A 166 -8.20 3.95 -2.42
CA ALA A 166 -7.75 2.98 -1.43
C ALA A 166 -8.23 3.30 -0.01
N VAL A 167 -8.31 4.58 0.35
CA VAL A 167 -8.69 5.04 1.69
C VAL A 167 -10.22 5.09 1.91
N LEU A 168 -10.99 5.25 0.83
CA LEU A 168 -12.46 5.41 0.88
C LEU A 168 -13.19 4.25 1.60
N TRP A 169 -12.56 3.08 1.74
CA TRP A 169 -13.19 1.83 2.16
C TRP A 169 -12.62 1.28 3.48
N ASP A 170 -12.66 2.06 4.56
CA ASP A 170 -12.26 1.63 5.91
C ASP A 170 -10.91 0.91 5.96
N SER A 171 -9.95 1.43 5.21
CA SER A 171 -8.61 0.86 5.16
C SER A 171 -7.89 1.02 6.50
N LYS A 172 -7.09 0.01 6.83
CA LYS A 172 -6.16 0.03 7.95
C LYS A 172 -4.72 0.09 7.44
N LEU A 173 -4.48 -0.61 6.34
CA LEU A 173 -3.18 -0.75 5.70
C LEU A 173 -3.28 -0.37 4.22
N VAL A 174 -2.42 0.52 3.78
CA VAL A 174 -2.30 0.92 2.37
C VAL A 174 -0.94 0.50 1.84
N ILE A 175 -0.93 -0.33 0.82
CA ILE A 175 0.27 -0.76 0.11
C ILE A 175 0.40 0.09 -1.15
N MET A 176 1.58 0.67 -1.37
CA MET A 176 1.86 1.50 -2.55
C MET A 176 3.06 0.94 -3.30
N ASP A 177 2.81 0.46 -4.50
CA ASP A 177 3.85 -0.11 -5.36
C ASP A 177 4.33 0.94 -6.37
N GLU A 178 5.55 1.44 -6.18
CA GLU A 178 6.21 2.46 -7.01
C GLU A 178 5.34 3.73 -7.25
N PRO A 179 4.77 4.36 -6.20
CA PRO A 179 3.77 5.42 -6.38
C PRO A 179 4.33 6.70 -7.00
N THR A 180 5.64 6.84 -7.12
CA THR A 180 6.31 8.01 -7.71
C THR A 180 6.97 7.71 -9.04
N ALA A 181 6.79 6.51 -9.59
CA ALA A 181 7.33 6.15 -10.89
C ALA A 181 6.76 7.07 -11.99
N ALA A 182 7.63 7.53 -12.87
CA ALA A 182 7.29 8.41 -14.01
C ALA A 182 6.68 9.79 -13.63
N LEU A 183 6.82 10.24 -12.37
CA LEU A 183 6.40 11.55 -11.93
C LEU A 183 7.55 12.56 -11.93
N GLY A 184 7.24 13.82 -12.25
CA GLY A 184 8.18 14.93 -12.08
C GLY A 184 8.44 15.26 -10.60
N VAL A 185 9.46 16.06 -10.33
CA VAL A 185 9.92 16.37 -8.96
C VAL A 185 8.80 16.96 -8.09
N ALA A 186 8.03 17.92 -8.59
CA ALA A 186 6.94 18.55 -7.85
C ALA A 186 5.82 17.54 -7.53
N GLN A 187 5.43 16.72 -8.50
CA GLN A 187 4.40 15.68 -8.32
C GLN A 187 4.86 14.60 -7.33
N THR A 188 6.13 14.20 -7.40
CA THR A 188 6.73 13.28 -6.43
C THR A 188 6.62 13.81 -5.01
N ALA A 189 6.97 15.09 -4.79
CA ALA A 189 6.86 15.72 -3.48
C ALA A 189 5.42 15.73 -2.95
N GLU A 190 4.42 15.97 -3.82
CA GLU A 190 3.00 15.91 -3.44
C GLU A 190 2.58 14.50 -3.02
N VAL A 191 2.98 13.47 -3.77
CA VAL A 191 2.67 12.06 -3.44
C VAL A 191 3.35 11.65 -2.14
N LEU A 192 4.62 12.01 -1.92
CA LEU A 192 5.34 11.71 -0.67
C LEU A 192 4.70 12.41 0.53
N ARG A 193 4.23 13.66 0.37
CA ARG A 193 3.44 14.33 1.41
C ARG A 193 2.16 13.56 1.72
N LEU A 194 1.45 13.09 0.69
CA LEU A 194 0.23 12.30 0.87
C LEU A 194 0.49 10.97 1.60
N VAL A 195 1.61 10.30 1.31
CA VAL A 195 2.08 9.12 2.06
C VAL A 195 2.23 9.42 3.55
N ARG A 196 2.88 10.54 3.90
CA ARG A 196 3.05 10.97 5.30
C ARG A 196 1.72 11.39 5.94
N ASP A 197 0.85 12.08 5.21
CA ASP A 197 -0.47 12.49 5.70
C ASP A 197 -1.33 11.26 6.05
N LEU A 198 -1.26 10.19 5.27
CA LEU A 198 -1.92 8.92 5.56
C LEU A 198 -1.41 8.29 6.85
N ALA A 199 -0.10 8.16 6.99
CA ALA A 199 0.50 7.64 8.21
C ALA A 199 0.08 8.52 9.42
N GLY A 200 0.14 9.85 9.30
CA GLY A 200 -0.31 10.78 10.33
C GLY A 200 -1.78 10.66 10.71
N GLN A 201 -2.62 10.08 9.86
CA GLN A 201 -4.02 9.76 10.14
C GLN A 201 -4.22 8.37 10.76
N GLY A 202 -3.16 7.63 11.03
CA GLY A 202 -3.19 6.32 11.69
C GLY A 202 -3.23 5.12 10.74
N TYR A 203 -3.12 5.32 9.42
CA TYR A 203 -2.96 4.21 8.49
C TYR A 203 -1.56 3.62 8.60
N GLY A 204 -1.43 2.29 8.56
CA GLY A 204 -0.15 1.66 8.25
C GLY A 204 0.11 1.79 6.74
N VAL A 205 1.33 2.12 6.36
CA VAL A 205 1.69 2.27 4.94
C VAL A 205 2.88 1.37 4.61
N ILE A 206 2.75 0.53 3.57
CA ILE A 206 3.89 -0.15 2.96
C ILE A 206 4.23 0.61 1.67
N LEU A 207 5.44 1.15 1.60
CA LEU A 207 5.94 1.85 0.44
C LEU A 207 7.00 1.02 -0.26
N ILE A 208 6.74 0.63 -1.51
CA ILE A 208 7.74 -0.01 -2.36
C ILE A 208 8.25 1.03 -3.34
N THR A 209 9.56 1.24 -3.35
CA THR A 209 10.21 2.10 -4.32
C THR A 209 11.69 1.76 -4.41
N HIS A 210 12.31 2.02 -5.55
CA HIS A 210 13.76 1.93 -5.74
C HIS A 210 14.47 3.27 -5.49
N ASN A 211 13.73 4.36 -5.26
CA ASN A 211 14.30 5.68 -5.03
C ASN A 211 14.65 5.88 -3.54
N MET A 212 15.93 5.76 -3.21
CA MET A 212 16.44 5.89 -1.84
C MET A 212 16.16 7.26 -1.22
N GLN A 213 16.19 8.35 -2.00
CA GLN A 213 15.89 9.69 -1.47
C GLN A 213 14.46 9.77 -0.97
N ASN A 214 13.51 9.23 -1.73
CA ASN A 214 12.10 9.18 -1.33
C ASN A 214 11.91 8.35 -0.06
N VAL A 215 12.60 7.20 0.05
CA VAL A 215 12.56 6.34 1.24
C VAL A 215 13.03 7.09 2.47
N PHE A 216 14.22 7.69 2.42
CA PHE A 216 14.80 8.41 3.57
C PHE A 216 14.00 9.66 3.95
N GLN A 217 13.17 10.18 3.04
CA GLN A 217 12.29 11.32 3.31
C GLN A 217 11.03 10.92 4.07
N VAL A 218 10.46 9.73 3.82
CA VAL A 218 9.12 9.41 4.32
C VAL A 218 9.03 8.15 5.19
N ALA A 219 9.99 7.24 5.12
CA ALA A 219 9.91 5.99 5.87
C ALA A 219 10.26 6.18 7.37
N ASP A 220 9.55 5.45 8.21
CA ASP A 220 9.84 5.29 9.64
C ASP A 220 10.66 4.01 9.86
N THR A 221 10.33 2.94 9.12
CA THR A 221 11.02 1.64 9.15
C THR A 221 11.41 1.24 7.73
N ILE A 222 12.55 0.59 7.58
CA ILE A 222 13.03 0.05 6.31
C ILE A 222 13.24 -1.46 6.46
N ALA A 223 12.60 -2.22 5.57
CA ALA A 223 12.82 -3.66 5.39
C ALA A 223 13.46 -3.91 4.02
N VAL A 224 14.54 -4.68 3.98
CA VAL A 224 15.25 -5.01 2.74
C VAL A 224 15.09 -6.49 2.44
N LEU A 225 14.57 -6.79 1.26
CA LEU A 225 14.50 -8.15 0.72
C LEU A 225 15.66 -8.41 -0.23
N ARG A 226 16.24 -9.61 -0.14
CA ARG A 226 17.25 -10.10 -1.07
C ARG A 226 17.06 -11.58 -1.29
N LEU A 227 16.98 -12.03 -2.55
CA LEU A 227 16.84 -13.43 -2.95
C LEU A 227 15.70 -14.19 -2.23
N GLY A 228 14.58 -13.49 -1.97
CA GLY A 228 13.40 -14.07 -1.29
C GLY A 228 13.50 -14.14 0.23
N GLU A 229 14.43 -13.43 0.83
CA GLU A 229 14.61 -13.36 2.30
C GLU A 229 14.67 -11.92 2.78
N THR A 230 14.23 -11.65 4.01
CA THR A 230 14.47 -10.37 4.67
C THR A 230 15.87 -10.38 5.27
N VAL A 231 16.72 -9.48 4.78
CA VAL A 231 18.12 -9.38 5.21
C VAL A 231 18.36 -8.19 6.15
N LEU A 232 17.43 -7.26 6.23
CA LEU A 232 17.49 -6.11 7.13
C LEU A 232 16.06 -5.67 7.45
N GLU A 233 15.79 -5.38 8.72
CA GLU A 233 14.63 -4.61 9.17
C GLU A 233 15.09 -3.73 10.32
N ALA A 234 14.98 -2.41 10.17
CA ALA A 234 15.40 -1.46 11.19
C ALA A 234 14.69 -0.11 11.03
N ARG A 235 14.70 0.69 12.10
CA ARG A 235 14.25 2.08 12.04
C ARG A 235 15.12 2.87 11.07
N ARG A 236 14.48 3.71 10.24
CA ARG A 236 15.19 4.56 9.28
C ARG A 236 16.23 5.45 9.96
N ALA A 237 15.97 5.91 11.19
CA ALA A 237 16.88 6.75 11.95
C ALA A 237 18.22 6.06 12.28
N ASP A 238 18.24 4.73 12.34
CA ASP A 238 19.41 3.90 12.68
C ASP A 238 20.18 3.45 11.42
N LEU A 239 19.76 3.91 10.24
CA LEU A 239 20.29 3.47 8.96
C LEU A 239 20.91 4.62 8.18
N THR A 240 22.01 4.31 7.49
CA THR A 240 22.58 5.15 6.46
C THR A 240 22.22 4.62 5.06
N PRO A 241 22.17 5.47 4.01
CA PRO A 241 21.95 4.99 2.64
C PRO A 241 22.92 3.88 2.23
N ASP A 242 24.20 4.01 2.58
CA ASP A 242 25.23 3.00 2.25
C ASP A 242 24.95 1.64 2.90
N ARG A 243 24.46 1.65 4.15
CA ARG A 243 24.07 0.42 4.84
C ARG A 243 22.89 -0.27 4.15
N VAL A 244 21.90 0.50 3.71
CA VAL A 244 20.75 -0.04 2.97
C VAL A 244 21.17 -0.57 1.60
N VAL A 245 22.00 0.16 0.86
CA VAL A 245 22.56 -0.29 -0.42
C VAL A 245 23.37 -1.57 -0.22
N GLY A 246 24.21 -1.61 0.81
CA GLY A 246 24.99 -2.82 1.15
C GLY A 246 24.12 -4.02 1.46
N ALA A 247 22.96 -3.84 2.12
CA ALA A 247 21.99 -4.91 2.35
C ALA A 247 21.33 -5.38 1.04
N ILE A 248 20.97 -4.47 0.13
CA ILE A 248 20.39 -4.78 -1.17
C ILE A 248 21.38 -5.58 -2.03
N THR A 249 22.63 -5.14 -2.12
CA THR A 249 23.67 -5.79 -2.94
C THR A 249 24.30 -7.03 -2.29
N GLY A 250 24.18 -7.15 -0.96
CA GLY A 250 24.78 -8.25 -0.19
C GLY A 250 26.26 -8.02 0.12
N THR A 251 26.75 -6.79 0.04
CA THR A 251 28.10 -6.40 0.44
C THR A 251 28.24 -6.18 1.96
N LEU A 252 27.13 -6.01 2.67
CA LEU A 252 27.12 -6.10 4.14
C LEU A 252 27.25 -7.57 4.56
N ALA A 253 28.29 -7.88 5.34
CA ALA A 253 28.38 -9.16 6.03
C ALA A 253 27.15 -9.33 6.93
N ILE A 254 26.37 -10.39 6.71
CA ILE A 254 25.28 -10.81 7.58
C ILE A 254 25.94 -11.24 8.89
N GLY A 255 26.02 -10.35 9.88
CA GLY A 255 26.69 -10.72 11.12
C GLY A 255 27.08 -9.58 12.08
N ALA A 256 26.70 -8.34 11.82
CA ALA A 256 26.92 -7.25 12.78
C ALA A 256 25.59 -6.76 13.36
N ALA A 257 24.92 -7.63 14.13
CA ALA A 257 24.01 -7.18 15.18
C ALA A 257 24.90 -6.86 16.40
N ALA A 258 25.00 -5.58 16.75
CA ALA A 258 25.49 -5.10 18.03
C ALA A 258 24.35 -4.36 18.73
#